data_0b6a7f627876346d628225a5bd3ede30
#
_entry.id   0b6a7f627876346d628225a5bd3ede30
#
_cell.length_a   1.000
_cell.length_b   1.000
_cell.length_c   1.000
_cell.angle_alpha   90.00
_cell.angle_beta   90.00
_cell.angle_gamma   90.00
#
_symmetry.space_group_name_H-M   'P 1'
#
loop_
_entity.id
_entity.type
_entity.pdbx_description
1 polymer ?
#
loop_
_entity_poly.entity_id
_entity_poly.type
_entity_poly.pdbx_seq_one_letter_code
_entity_poly.pdbx_strand_id
1 'polypeptide(L)'
;VTAFQVDHDPVRPAVGYRFDWKGRSVVVSGDTALSANLTQNASGADVLVGESLAANLVGMGRQAALAQGNSRMAKILADIPDYHATPVEMAQMAREAGAKLLVYSHHV
;
A
#
# COMPACT_ATOMS: atom_id res chain seq x y z
N VAL A 1 10.59 -14.56 10.72
CA VAL A 1 9.55 -13.57 10.41
C VAL A 1 9.92 -12.22 11.03
N THR A 2 9.87 -11.17 10.24
CA THR A 2 10.14 -9.81 10.70
C THR A 2 8.91 -8.96 10.49
N ALA A 3 8.39 -8.34 11.56
CA ALA A 3 7.37 -7.31 11.45
C ALA A 3 8.05 -5.94 11.39
N PHE A 4 7.59 -5.07 10.53
CA PHE A 4 8.11 -3.71 10.40
C PHE A 4 6.98 -2.71 10.22
N GLN A 5 7.21 -1.50 10.70
CA GLN A 5 6.20 -0.44 10.63
C GLN A 5 6.11 0.13 9.22
N VAL A 6 4.90 0.39 8.76
CA VAL A 6 4.59 1.07 7.50
C VAL A 6 3.75 2.32 7.75
N ASP A 7 3.52 3.11 6.71
CA ASP A 7 2.82 4.39 6.82
C ASP A 7 1.34 4.24 6.45
N HIS A 8 0.50 4.23 7.46
CA HIS A 8 -0.96 4.16 7.30
C HIS A 8 -1.66 5.14 8.25
N ASP A 9 -1.08 6.34 8.39
CA ASP A 9 -1.65 7.35 9.27
C ASP A 9 -3.09 7.73 8.87
N PRO A 10 -4.00 7.92 9.82
CA PRO A 10 -3.77 7.98 11.27
C PRO A 10 -3.80 6.63 12.00
N VAL A 11 -3.91 5.52 11.29
CA VAL A 11 -3.96 4.18 11.89
C VAL A 11 -2.54 3.76 12.31
N ARG A 12 -2.32 3.58 13.60
CA ARG A 12 -1.03 3.16 14.18
C ARG A 12 -1.24 2.16 15.30
N PRO A 13 -0.36 1.15 15.42
CA PRO A 13 0.67 0.78 14.46
C PRO A 13 0.08 0.12 13.23
N ALA A 14 0.68 0.37 12.08
CA ALA A 14 0.44 -0.40 10.86
C ALA A 14 1.74 -1.13 10.50
N VAL A 15 1.65 -2.40 10.16
CA VAL A 15 2.84 -3.23 9.96
C VAL A 15 2.76 -4.03 8.67
N GLY A 16 3.94 -4.22 8.06
CA GLY A 16 4.17 -5.22 7.05
C GLY A 16 4.97 -6.37 7.66
N TYR A 17 5.09 -7.46 6.92
CA TYR A 17 5.79 -8.65 7.36
C TYR A 17 6.77 -9.14 6.30
N ARG A 18 7.95 -9.59 6.74
CA ARG A 18 8.90 -10.30 5.90
C ARG A 18 9.07 -11.72 6.40
N PHE A 19 8.95 -12.67 5.48
CA PHE A 19 9.12 -14.10 5.73
C PHE A 19 10.34 -14.59 4.95
N ASP A 20 11.34 -15.11 5.65
CA ASP A 20 12.53 -15.70 5.06
C ASP A 20 12.54 -17.19 5.36
N TRP A 21 12.67 -18.03 4.33
CA TRP A 21 12.69 -19.48 4.46
C TRP A 21 13.52 -20.12 3.37
N LYS A 22 14.55 -20.87 3.77
CA LYS A 22 15.42 -21.63 2.87
C LYS A 22 15.96 -20.83 1.67
N GLY A 23 16.40 -19.61 1.92
CA GLY A 23 16.96 -18.73 0.90
C GLY A 23 15.91 -18.03 0.03
N ARG A 24 14.62 -18.16 0.35
CA ARG A 24 13.51 -17.45 -0.30
C ARG A 24 12.91 -16.44 0.65
N SER A 25 12.37 -15.36 0.09
CA SER A 25 11.74 -14.32 0.91
C SER A 25 10.46 -13.78 0.28
N VAL A 26 9.47 -13.58 1.14
CA VAL A 26 8.18 -12.96 0.78
C VAL A 26 7.94 -11.81 1.73
N VAL A 27 7.57 -10.66 1.17
CA VAL A 27 7.21 -9.49 1.95
C VAL A 27 5.75 -9.14 1.66
N VAL A 28 4.98 -8.92 2.71
CA VAL A 28 3.59 -8.45 2.62
C VAL A 28 3.53 -7.05 3.18
N SER A 29 3.09 -6.10 2.38
CA SER A 29 3.11 -4.69 2.78
C SER A 29 2.07 -4.36 3.85
N GLY A 30 0.93 -5.05 3.84
CA GLY A 30 -0.25 -4.52 4.54
C GLY A 30 -0.73 -3.22 3.89
N ASP A 31 -1.62 -2.52 4.57
CA ASP A 31 -2.11 -1.22 4.10
C ASP A 31 -1.05 -0.15 4.37
N THR A 32 -0.62 0.54 3.32
CA THR A 32 0.42 1.56 3.46
C THR A 32 0.40 2.55 2.30
N ALA A 33 0.72 3.82 2.60
CA ALA A 33 1.16 4.79 1.61
C ALA A 33 2.63 4.50 1.22
N LEU A 34 3.27 5.38 0.44
CA LEU A 34 4.71 5.29 0.18
C LEU A 34 5.47 5.20 1.50
N SER A 35 6.31 4.20 1.65
CA SER A 35 7.05 3.93 2.88
C SER A 35 8.49 3.55 2.58
N ALA A 36 9.42 4.37 3.03
CA ALA A 36 10.85 4.05 2.95
C ALA A 36 11.17 2.79 3.76
N ASN A 37 10.48 2.59 4.86
CA ASN A 37 10.69 1.42 5.72
C ASN A 37 10.25 0.12 5.02
N LEU A 38 9.16 0.17 4.26
CA LEU A 38 8.74 -0.96 3.42
C LEU A 38 9.81 -1.28 2.38
N THR A 39 10.30 -0.26 1.67
CA THR A 39 11.35 -0.43 0.65
C THR A 39 12.60 -1.07 1.24
N GLN A 40 13.05 -0.61 2.40
CA GLN A 40 14.22 -1.17 3.09
C GLN A 40 14.01 -2.63 3.50
N ASN A 41 12.85 -2.95 4.08
CA ASN A 41 12.56 -4.29 4.56
C ASN A 41 12.24 -5.28 3.43
N ALA A 42 11.83 -4.79 2.27
CA ALA A 42 11.59 -5.60 1.07
C ALA A 42 12.85 -5.83 0.24
N SER A 43 14.01 -5.33 0.69
CA SER A 43 15.26 -5.41 -0.07
C SER A 43 15.58 -6.84 -0.50
N GLY A 44 15.73 -7.06 -1.80
CA GLY A 44 16.07 -8.36 -2.38
C GLY A 44 15.00 -9.43 -2.24
N ALA A 45 13.77 -9.09 -1.90
CA ALA A 45 12.71 -10.08 -1.75
C ALA A 45 12.41 -10.81 -3.05
N ASP A 46 12.11 -12.10 -2.96
CA ASP A 46 11.66 -12.86 -4.12
C ASP A 46 10.27 -12.41 -4.56
N VAL A 47 9.38 -12.18 -3.59
CA VAL A 47 8.01 -11.71 -3.85
C VAL A 47 7.68 -10.57 -2.89
N LEU A 48 7.15 -9.48 -3.43
CA LEU A 48 6.50 -8.43 -2.66
C LEU A 48 4.99 -8.49 -2.97
N VAL A 49 4.20 -8.75 -1.94
CA VAL A 49 2.73 -8.65 -2.01
C VAL A 49 2.34 -7.27 -1.52
N GLY A 50 1.91 -6.43 -2.44
CA GLY A 50 1.62 -5.03 -2.17
C GLY A 50 0.16 -4.68 -2.39
N GLU A 51 -0.32 -3.69 -1.66
CA GLU A 51 -1.64 -3.14 -1.91
C GLU A 51 -1.67 -2.29 -3.18
N SER A 52 -2.87 -2.01 -3.70
CA SER A 52 -3.03 -1.09 -4.81
C SER A 52 -4.30 -0.26 -4.66
N LEU A 53 -4.14 1.06 -4.68
CA LEU A 53 -5.24 2.01 -4.64
C LEU A 53 -5.62 2.44 -6.07
N ALA A 54 -6.86 2.23 -6.44
CA ALA A 54 -7.39 2.78 -7.69
C ALA A 54 -7.79 4.25 -7.50
N ALA A 55 -6.79 5.13 -7.48
CA ALA A 55 -6.98 6.53 -7.15
C ALA A 55 -8.00 7.24 -8.06
N ASN A 56 -8.02 6.88 -9.34
CA ASN A 56 -8.99 7.42 -10.30
C ASN A 56 -10.43 7.02 -9.94
N LEU A 57 -10.64 5.77 -9.52
CA LEU A 57 -11.98 5.29 -9.13
C LEU A 57 -12.42 5.92 -7.80
N VAL A 58 -11.50 6.07 -6.86
CA VAL A 58 -11.77 6.76 -5.59
C VAL A 58 -12.14 8.23 -5.87
N GLY A 59 -11.44 8.90 -6.78
CA GLY A 59 -11.74 10.26 -7.19
C GLY A 59 -13.13 10.39 -7.83
N MET A 60 -13.51 9.45 -8.69
CA MET A 60 -14.85 9.41 -9.28
C MET A 60 -15.92 9.21 -8.21
N GLY A 61 -15.69 8.32 -7.26
CA GLY A 61 -16.60 8.08 -6.13
C GLY A 61 -16.78 9.33 -5.28
N ARG A 62 -15.70 10.07 -5.04
CA ARG A 62 -15.75 11.34 -4.31
C ARG A 62 -16.62 12.36 -5.03
N GLN A 63 -16.45 12.52 -6.33
CA GLN A 63 -17.26 13.45 -7.12
C GLN A 63 -18.73 13.06 -7.10
N ALA A 64 -19.03 11.77 -7.21
CA ALA A 64 -20.40 11.27 -7.11
C ALA A 64 -21.01 11.57 -5.74
N ALA A 65 -20.26 11.39 -4.66
CA ALA A 65 -20.71 11.69 -3.31
C ALA A 65 -21.00 13.18 -3.12
N LEU A 66 -20.16 14.06 -3.67
CA LEU A 66 -20.37 15.51 -3.65
C LEU A 66 -21.64 15.90 -4.42
N ALA A 67 -21.86 15.30 -5.60
CA ALA A 67 -23.04 15.56 -6.43
C ALA A 67 -24.34 15.14 -5.72
N GLN A 68 -24.29 14.14 -4.87
CA GLN A 68 -25.43 13.66 -4.08
C GLN A 68 -25.58 14.36 -2.72
N GLY A 69 -24.72 15.33 -2.42
CA GLY A 69 -24.73 16.03 -1.15
C GLY A 69 -24.22 15.20 0.04
N ASN A 70 -23.54 14.06 -0.22
CA ASN A 70 -22.98 13.21 0.81
C ASN A 70 -21.56 13.66 1.19
N SER A 71 -21.48 14.74 1.98
CA SER A 71 -20.21 15.35 2.38
C SER A 71 -19.34 14.43 3.24
N ARG A 72 -19.95 13.57 4.06
CA ARG A 72 -19.22 12.61 4.89
C ARG A 72 -18.47 11.58 4.03
N MET A 73 -19.15 10.99 3.06
CA MET A 73 -18.55 10.03 2.15
C MET A 73 -17.48 10.69 1.28
N ALA A 74 -17.76 11.92 0.80
CA ALA A 74 -16.79 12.67 0.02
C ALA A 74 -15.48 12.93 0.79
N LYS A 75 -15.58 13.24 2.09
CA LYS A 75 -14.41 13.43 2.94
C LYS A 75 -13.63 12.12 3.14
N ILE A 76 -14.32 11.02 3.40
CA ILE A 76 -13.69 9.70 3.54
C ILE A 76 -12.91 9.37 2.26
N LEU A 77 -13.54 9.53 1.10
CA LEU A 77 -12.89 9.22 -0.18
C LEU A 77 -11.76 10.19 -0.52
N ALA A 78 -11.79 11.42 0.00
CA ALA A 78 -10.70 12.37 -0.16
C ALA A 78 -9.46 11.99 0.68
N ASP A 79 -9.68 11.35 1.83
CA ASP A 79 -8.60 11.00 2.76
C ASP A 79 -7.90 9.68 2.39
N ILE A 80 -8.58 8.76 1.71
CA ILE A 80 -8.05 7.42 1.35
C ILE A 80 -6.68 7.49 0.65
N PRO A 81 -6.43 8.38 -0.34
CA PRO A 81 -5.11 8.43 -0.99
C PRO A 81 -3.94 8.78 -0.08
N ASP A 82 -4.22 9.37 1.08
CA ASP A 82 -3.17 9.79 2.01
C ASP A 82 -2.52 8.62 2.74
N TYR A 83 -3.18 7.46 2.80
CA TYR A 83 -2.69 6.31 3.56
C TYR A 83 -2.70 4.99 2.78
N HIS A 84 -2.89 5.05 1.47
CA HIS A 84 -2.79 3.89 0.58
C HIS A 84 -1.90 4.20 -0.61
N ALA A 85 -1.11 3.22 -1.06
CA ALA A 85 -0.26 3.36 -2.22
C ALA A 85 -1.02 3.02 -3.51
N THR A 86 -0.77 3.80 -4.56
CA THR A 86 -1.23 3.46 -5.91
C THR A 86 -0.42 2.30 -6.48
N PRO A 87 -0.92 1.61 -7.54
CA PRO A 87 -0.14 0.57 -8.20
C PRO A 87 1.23 1.05 -8.69
N VAL A 88 1.32 2.28 -9.19
CA VAL A 88 2.58 2.87 -9.66
C VAL A 88 3.55 3.11 -8.51
N GLU A 89 3.06 3.64 -7.39
CA GLU A 89 3.87 3.86 -6.19
C GLU A 89 4.38 2.54 -5.61
N MET A 90 3.54 1.51 -5.57
CA MET A 90 3.95 0.19 -5.10
C MET A 90 4.97 -0.44 -6.05
N ALA A 91 4.80 -0.30 -7.37
CA ALA A 91 5.77 -0.77 -8.35
C ALA A 91 7.11 -0.05 -8.20
N GLN A 92 7.10 1.24 -7.91
CA GLN A 92 8.30 2.01 -7.64
C GLN A 92 9.04 1.50 -6.40
N MET A 93 8.33 1.25 -5.31
CA MET A 93 8.92 0.67 -4.10
C MET A 93 9.51 -0.71 -4.35
N ALA A 94 8.81 -1.57 -5.10
CA ALA A 94 9.30 -2.89 -5.47
C ALA A 94 10.58 -2.81 -6.29
N ARG A 95 10.64 -1.87 -7.23
CA ARG A 95 11.82 -1.64 -8.05
C ARG A 95 13.01 -1.15 -7.22
N GLU A 96 12.80 -0.19 -6.35
CA GLU A 96 13.84 0.34 -5.47
C GLU A 96 14.36 -0.71 -4.49
N ALA A 97 13.49 -1.57 -4.00
CA ALA A 97 13.85 -2.68 -3.12
C ALA A 97 14.57 -3.81 -3.86
N GLY A 98 14.45 -3.88 -5.19
CA GLY A 98 14.99 -4.99 -5.96
C GLY A 98 14.20 -6.28 -5.81
N ALA A 99 12.90 -6.18 -5.54
CA ALA A 99 12.00 -7.33 -5.49
C ALA A 99 11.89 -7.98 -6.87
N LYS A 100 11.92 -9.30 -6.91
CA LYS A 100 11.91 -10.04 -8.18
C LYS A 100 10.53 -10.13 -8.81
N LEU A 101 9.50 -10.18 -7.98
CA LEU A 101 8.09 -10.26 -8.39
C LEU A 101 7.25 -9.38 -7.49
N LEU A 102 6.38 -8.58 -8.09
CA LEU A 102 5.36 -7.81 -7.38
C LEU A 102 3.99 -8.42 -7.67
N VAL A 103 3.26 -8.75 -6.60
CA VAL A 103 1.88 -9.22 -6.67
C VAL A 103 1.00 -8.19 -5.99
N TYR A 104 -0.02 -7.71 -6.69
CA TYR A 104 -1.00 -6.80 -6.10
C TYR A 104 -2.09 -7.57 -5.37
N SER A 105 -2.44 -7.05 -4.21
CA SER A 105 -3.48 -7.60 -3.36
C SER A 105 -4.20 -6.44 -2.67
N HIS A 106 -5.34 -6.68 -2.05
CA HIS A 106 -6.08 -5.64 -1.33
C HIS A 106 -6.30 -4.40 -2.19
N HIS A 107 -7.09 -4.54 -3.25
CA HIS A 107 -7.45 -3.42 -4.12
C HIS A 107 -8.45 -2.49 -3.42
N VAL A 108 -8.06 -1.25 -3.30
CA VAL A 108 -8.85 -0.22 -2.62
C VAL A 108 -9.49 0.73 -3.64
#